data_488e77fbf624f11c5643d127487a59c4
#
_entry.id   488e77fbf624f11c5643d127487a59c4
#
_cell.length_a   1.000
_cell.length_b   1.000
_cell.length_c   1.000
_cell.angle_alpha   90.00
_cell.angle_beta   90.00
_cell.angle_gamma   90.00
#
_symmetry.space_group_name_H-M   'P 1'
#
loop_
_entity.id
_entity.type
_entity.pdbx_description
1 polymer ?
#
loop_
_entity_poly.entity_id
_entity_poly.type
_entity_poly.pdbx_seq_one_letter_code
_entity_poly.pdbx_strand_id
1 'polypeptide(L)'
;MADTREEFYLDNERVREFVDTVERTADAHEEIPALLTALREPFERLLEDDDWLPDLYRNLPSEDYDNKSDMGGDIAQWLLYRQEGKLSLSSLVVPPGVETPVHDHLAWGLVGLCQGSQHEQFYRRVDAGENDTGQARLEALETQEAGPGDFYELIPPENDIHSVTTTSEVPSVSIHLLGADVGCIPRHAFDLDADLVRQFQSGYTNVECETPEAVAPATITIETQVFAGSTATAGSEDPSKNLD
;
A
#
# COMPACT_ATOMS: atom_id res chain seq x y z
N MET A 1 -23.87 8.30 3.51
CA MET A 1 -22.62 7.57 3.76
C MET A 1 -22.71 6.34 2.89
N ALA A 2 -21.77 6.10 1.99
CA ALA A 2 -21.74 4.86 1.23
C ALA A 2 -21.52 3.72 2.25
N ASP A 3 -22.34 2.69 2.17
CA ASP A 3 -22.18 1.48 2.96
C ASP A 3 -20.87 0.83 2.51
N THR A 4 -19.81 0.96 3.30
CA THR A 4 -18.49 0.43 2.95
C THR A 4 -18.57 -1.09 3.10
N ARG A 5 -18.32 -1.80 2.01
CA ARG A 5 -18.42 -3.27 1.98
C ARG A 5 -17.34 -3.89 2.86
N GLU A 6 -17.76 -4.71 3.80
CA GLU A 6 -16.89 -5.52 4.65
C GLU A 6 -16.87 -6.96 4.16
N GLU A 7 -15.69 -7.57 4.10
CA GLU A 7 -15.51 -8.94 3.67
C GLU A 7 -14.56 -9.71 4.60
N PHE A 8 -15.07 -10.76 5.20
CA PHE A 8 -14.29 -11.70 6.02
C PHE A 8 -13.95 -12.94 5.17
N TYR A 9 -12.68 -13.13 4.86
CA TYR A 9 -12.16 -14.35 4.22
C TYR A 9 -11.72 -15.38 5.25
N LEU A 10 -11.30 -14.92 6.43
CA LEU A 10 -11.16 -15.72 7.64
C LEU A 10 -12.19 -15.22 8.66
N ASP A 11 -13.29 -15.96 8.75
CA ASP A 11 -14.40 -15.64 9.63
C ASP A 11 -14.35 -16.50 10.90
N ASN A 12 -13.64 -16.02 11.91
CA ASN A 12 -13.61 -16.61 13.23
C ASN A 12 -13.73 -15.53 14.33
N GLU A 13 -13.98 -15.96 15.55
CA GLU A 13 -14.21 -15.07 16.70
C GLU A 13 -13.03 -14.12 16.92
N ARG A 14 -11.78 -14.61 16.83
CA ARG A 14 -10.57 -13.82 17.07
C ARG A 14 -10.39 -12.68 16.05
N VAL A 15 -10.61 -12.97 14.77
CA VAL A 15 -10.52 -11.96 13.71
C VAL A 15 -11.63 -10.93 13.87
N ARG A 16 -12.86 -11.36 14.16
CA ARG A 16 -13.99 -10.44 14.38
C ARG A 16 -13.74 -9.50 15.57
N GLU A 17 -13.35 -10.04 16.71
CA GLU A 17 -13.05 -9.23 17.91
C GLU A 17 -11.91 -8.23 17.67
N PHE A 18 -10.89 -8.65 16.90
CA PHE A 18 -9.77 -7.78 16.55
C PHE A 18 -10.22 -6.65 15.61
N VAL A 19 -10.95 -6.98 14.53
CA VAL A 19 -11.51 -5.99 13.58
C VAL A 19 -12.43 -5.00 14.30
N ASP A 20 -13.37 -5.47 15.13
CA ASP A 20 -14.25 -4.60 15.92
C ASP A 20 -13.45 -3.66 16.84
N THR A 21 -12.30 -4.12 17.35
CA THR A 21 -11.42 -3.30 18.18
C THR A 21 -10.70 -2.25 17.35
N VAL A 22 -10.20 -2.62 16.16
CA VAL A 22 -9.54 -1.70 15.23
C VAL A 22 -10.50 -0.59 14.80
N GLU A 23 -11.73 -0.92 14.41
CA GLU A 23 -12.73 0.04 13.96
C GLU A 23 -13.09 1.03 15.08
N ARG A 24 -13.40 0.53 16.30
CA ARG A 24 -13.69 1.40 17.44
C ARG A 24 -12.52 2.30 17.81
N THR A 25 -11.30 1.80 17.67
CA THR A 25 -10.10 2.57 17.98
C THR A 25 -9.87 3.64 16.90
N ALA A 26 -10.09 3.32 15.62
CA ALA A 26 -10.00 4.27 14.53
C ALA A 26 -11.05 5.39 14.64
N ASP A 27 -12.27 5.06 15.04
CA ASP A 27 -13.32 6.07 15.29
C ASP A 27 -13.00 7.02 16.45
N ALA A 28 -12.16 6.57 17.39
CA ALA A 28 -11.79 7.36 18.58
C ALA A 28 -10.51 8.19 18.39
N HIS A 29 -9.71 7.95 17.35
CA HIS A 29 -8.42 8.59 17.13
C HIS A 29 -8.31 9.10 15.70
N GLU A 30 -8.27 10.42 15.51
CA GLU A 30 -8.10 11.05 14.18
C GLU A 30 -6.64 11.04 13.71
N GLU A 31 -5.68 11.09 14.67
CA GLU A 31 -4.25 11.17 14.39
C GLU A 31 -3.63 9.76 14.31
N ILE A 32 -2.94 9.44 13.22
CA ILE A 32 -2.35 8.12 12.98
C ILE A 32 -1.41 7.66 14.10
N PRO A 33 -0.47 8.47 14.62
CA PRO A 33 0.40 8.02 15.71
C PRO A 33 -0.36 7.64 16.99
N ALA A 34 -1.45 8.35 17.30
CA ALA A 34 -2.29 8.04 18.47
C ALA A 34 -3.10 6.74 18.24
N LEU A 35 -3.63 6.56 17.03
CA LEU A 35 -4.31 5.34 16.60
C LEU A 35 -3.38 4.12 16.73
N LEU A 36 -2.18 4.18 16.13
CA LEU A 36 -1.22 3.09 16.18
C LEU A 36 -0.80 2.77 17.63
N THR A 37 -0.53 3.80 18.44
CA THR A 37 -0.24 3.61 19.87
C THR A 37 -1.35 2.85 20.60
N ALA A 38 -2.61 3.19 20.31
CA ALA A 38 -3.77 2.52 20.95
C ALA A 38 -4.01 1.09 20.43
N LEU A 39 -3.54 0.79 19.20
CA LEU A 39 -3.65 -0.53 18.59
C LEU A 39 -2.50 -1.50 18.97
N ARG A 40 -1.40 -1.02 19.57
CA ARG A 40 -0.25 -1.87 19.93
C ARG A 40 -0.66 -3.07 20.78
N GLU A 41 -1.31 -2.83 21.92
CA GLU A 41 -1.72 -3.92 22.82
C GLU A 41 -2.72 -4.90 22.19
N PRO A 42 -3.78 -4.48 21.47
CA PRO A 42 -4.62 -5.39 20.70
C PRO A 42 -3.87 -6.22 19.67
N PHE A 43 -2.90 -5.61 18.96
CA PHE A 43 -2.10 -6.30 17.95
C PHE A 43 -1.10 -7.28 18.57
N GLU A 44 -0.43 -6.90 19.64
CA GLU A 44 0.45 -7.77 20.43
C GLU A 44 -0.31 -9.03 20.88
N ARG A 45 -1.52 -8.88 21.45
CA ARG A 45 -2.37 -10.01 21.81
C ARG A 45 -2.77 -10.90 20.64
N LEU A 46 -2.91 -10.33 19.44
CA LEU A 46 -3.19 -11.13 18.23
C LEU A 46 -2.00 -12.00 17.87
N LEU A 47 -0.77 -11.53 18.09
CA LEU A 47 0.47 -12.24 17.77
C LEU A 47 0.89 -13.26 18.84
N GLU A 48 0.50 -13.08 20.12
CA GLU A 48 0.87 -13.95 21.24
C GLU A 48 0.41 -15.40 21.07
N ASP A 49 -0.74 -15.58 20.44
CA ASP A 49 -1.36 -16.89 20.19
C ASP A 49 -1.76 -16.97 18.72
N ASP A 50 -1.22 -17.96 18.00
CA ASP A 50 -1.45 -18.11 16.57
C ASP A 50 -2.45 -19.23 16.19
N ASP A 51 -3.09 -19.84 17.18
CA ASP A 51 -4.10 -20.91 16.99
C ASP A 51 -5.33 -20.43 16.18
N TRP A 52 -5.54 -19.12 16.14
CA TRP A 52 -6.63 -18.51 15.37
C TRP A 52 -6.37 -18.50 13.85
N LEU A 53 -5.10 -18.63 13.41
CA LEU A 53 -4.71 -18.58 12.00
C LEU A 53 -4.58 -20.00 11.43
N PRO A 54 -5.52 -20.48 10.60
CA PRO A 54 -5.47 -21.81 10.01
C PRO A 54 -4.26 -22.03 9.10
N ASP A 55 -3.86 -23.28 8.94
CA ASP A 55 -2.72 -23.70 8.12
C ASP A 55 -2.76 -23.16 6.69
N LEU A 56 -3.96 -22.99 6.10
CA LEU A 56 -4.10 -22.38 4.77
C LEU A 56 -3.40 -21.02 4.68
N TYR A 57 -3.55 -20.19 5.69
CA TYR A 57 -3.05 -18.81 5.71
C TYR A 57 -1.61 -18.68 6.24
N ARG A 58 -0.98 -19.83 6.58
CA ARG A 58 0.40 -19.94 7.06
C ARG A 58 1.34 -20.59 6.07
N ASN A 59 0.79 -21.09 4.97
CA ASN A 59 1.55 -21.84 3.98
C ASN A 59 1.42 -21.22 2.60
N LEU A 60 2.38 -21.55 1.75
CA LEU A 60 2.27 -21.27 0.33
C LEU A 60 1.07 -22.04 -0.26
N PRO A 61 0.43 -21.50 -1.30
CA PRO A 61 -0.61 -22.24 -2.02
C PRO A 61 -0.02 -23.52 -2.64
N SER A 62 -0.85 -24.57 -2.75
CA SER A 62 -0.49 -25.77 -3.51
C SER A 62 -0.29 -25.42 -4.99
N GLU A 63 0.44 -26.26 -5.74
CA GLU A 63 0.68 -26.06 -7.18
C GLU A 63 -0.61 -25.94 -7.99
N ASP A 64 -1.69 -26.60 -7.55
CA ASP A 64 -3.00 -26.55 -8.20
C ASP A 64 -3.89 -25.37 -7.74
N TYR A 65 -3.41 -24.55 -6.81
CA TYR A 65 -4.16 -23.40 -6.32
C TYR A 65 -4.17 -22.27 -7.34
N ASP A 66 -5.36 -21.75 -7.62
CA ASP A 66 -5.56 -20.62 -8.53
C ASP A 66 -5.11 -19.31 -7.84
N ASN A 67 -3.79 -19.12 -7.79
CA ASN A 67 -3.18 -17.96 -7.16
C ASN A 67 -3.50 -16.67 -7.96
N LYS A 68 -4.06 -15.69 -7.28
CA LYS A 68 -4.47 -14.39 -7.86
C LYS A 68 -3.41 -13.29 -7.69
N SER A 69 -2.33 -13.58 -6.94
CA SER A 69 -1.27 -12.60 -6.65
C SER A 69 -0.28 -12.46 -7.78
N ASP A 70 0.19 -11.23 -8.02
CA ASP A 70 1.27 -10.91 -8.95
C ASP A 70 2.67 -10.85 -8.27
N MET A 71 2.77 -11.20 -6.98
CA MET A 71 4.01 -11.15 -6.18
C MET A 71 5.09 -12.17 -6.60
N GLY A 72 4.81 -13.01 -7.58
CA GLY A 72 5.68 -14.12 -7.94
C GLY A 72 5.34 -15.41 -7.22
N GLY A 73 5.77 -16.57 -7.77
CA GLY A 73 5.32 -17.89 -7.34
C GLY A 73 5.77 -18.34 -5.94
N ASP A 74 6.69 -17.61 -5.31
CA ASP A 74 7.35 -18.05 -4.08
C ASP A 74 6.87 -17.28 -2.83
N ILE A 75 5.94 -16.34 -2.95
CA ILE A 75 5.41 -15.57 -1.82
C ILE A 75 3.88 -15.64 -1.86
N ALA A 76 3.25 -15.86 -0.70
CA ALA A 76 1.80 -15.81 -0.61
C ALA A 76 1.34 -14.67 0.29
N GLN A 77 0.40 -13.87 -0.21
CA GLN A 77 -0.29 -12.83 0.56
C GLN A 77 -1.77 -13.20 0.64
N TRP A 78 -2.19 -13.70 1.81
CA TRP A 78 -3.54 -14.14 2.05
C TRP A 78 -4.37 -13.03 2.69
N LEU A 79 -5.42 -12.59 2.03
CA LEU A 79 -6.39 -11.65 2.61
C LEU A 79 -7.26 -12.37 3.64
N LEU A 80 -7.32 -11.84 4.86
CA LEU A 80 -8.14 -12.35 5.96
C LEU A 80 -9.41 -11.53 6.15
N TYR A 81 -9.28 -10.20 6.02
CA TYR A 81 -10.37 -9.24 6.11
C TYR A 81 -10.05 -8.01 5.28
N ARG A 82 -11.09 -7.38 4.73
CA ARG A 82 -11.00 -6.02 4.20
C ARG A 82 -12.28 -5.23 4.45
N GLN A 83 -12.11 -3.95 4.63
CA GLN A 83 -13.15 -2.94 4.50
C GLN A 83 -12.76 -2.05 3.33
N GLU A 84 -13.56 -2.08 2.28
CA GLU A 84 -13.24 -1.45 1.00
C GLU A 84 -12.75 0.00 1.16
N GLY A 85 -11.55 0.28 0.61
CA GLY A 85 -10.93 1.60 0.62
C GLY A 85 -10.47 2.13 1.99
N LYS A 86 -10.49 1.30 3.06
CA LYS A 86 -10.14 1.77 4.41
C LYS A 86 -9.15 0.88 5.15
N LEU A 87 -9.33 -0.43 5.10
CA LEU A 87 -8.60 -1.35 5.97
C LEU A 87 -8.41 -2.70 5.32
N SER A 88 -7.25 -3.31 5.53
CA SER A 88 -7.02 -4.73 5.25
C SER A 88 -6.26 -5.40 6.38
N LEU A 89 -6.59 -6.68 6.61
CA LEU A 89 -5.84 -7.61 7.45
C LEU A 89 -5.42 -8.78 6.57
N SER A 90 -4.12 -9.07 6.53
CA SER A 90 -3.58 -10.14 5.70
C SER A 90 -2.45 -10.88 6.41
N SER A 91 -2.17 -12.12 5.99
CA SER A 91 -0.93 -12.81 6.31
C SER A 91 -0.03 -12.86 5.08
N LEU A 92 1.27 -12.61 5.28
CA LEU A 92 2.31 -12.75 4.27
C LEU A 92 3.19 -13.95 4.63
N VAL A 93 3.35 -14.88 3.69
CA VAL A 93 4.17 -16.07 3.83
C VAL A 93 5.36 -15.97 2.90
N VAL A 94 6.56 -15.91 3.46
CA VAL A 94 7.82 -15.81 2.71
C VAL A 94 8.69 -17.03 3.00
N PRO A 95 9.07 -17.82 1.98
CA PRO A 95 9.90 -19.01 2.16
C PRO A 95 11.31 -18.71 2.68
N PRO A 96 12.02 -19.72 3.23
CA PRO A 96 13.39 -19.57 3.67
C PRO A 96 14.32 -19.03 2.59
N GLY A 97 15.06 -17.97 2.90
CA GLY A 97 16.02 -17.35 1.99
C GLY A 97 15.43 -16.54 0.85
N VAL A 98 14.10 -16.42 0.76
CA VAL A 98 13.43 -15.55 -0.21
C VAL A 98 13.36 -14.14 0.35
N GLU A 99 13.61 -13.16 -0.52
CA GLU A 99 13.53 -11.73 -0.25
C GLU A 99 12.39 -11.09 -1.04
N THR A 100 11.63 -10.22 -0.40
CA THR A 100 10.63 -9.39 -1.11
C THR A 100 11.34 -8.33 -1.95
N PRO A 101 10.74 -7.84 -3.05
CA PRO A 101 11.19 -6.60 -3.66
C PRO A 101 11.27 -5.47 -2.63
N VAL A 102 12.16 -4.49 -2.83
CA VAL A 102 12.10 -3.24 -2.08
C VAL A 102 10.82 -2.51 -2.49
N HIS A 103 9.93 -2.24 -1.55
CA HIS A 103 8.60 -1.70 -1.82
C HIS A 103 8.09 -0.79 -0.71
N ASP A 104 7.05 -0.01 -1.03
CA ASP A 104 6.29 0.80 -0.07
C ASP A 104 4.87 0.23 0.15
N HIS A 105 4.15 0.78 1.12
CA HIS A 105 2.75 0.42 1.43
C HIS A 105 1.79 1.57 1.14
N LEU A 106 2.25 2.82 1.25
CA LEU A 106 1.42 4.03 1.11
C LEU A 106 0.25 4.09 2.10
N ALA A 107 0.33 3.32 3.16
CA ALA A 107 -0.71 3.18 4.18
C ALA A 107 -0.07 3.09 5.57
N TRP A 108 -0.71 3.67 6.57
CA TRP A 108 -0.34 3.40 7.95
C TRP A 108 -0.62 1.92 8.28
N GLY A 109 0.13 1.35 9.22
CA GLY A 109 -0.13 -0.02 9.60
C GLY A 109 0.69 -0.54 10.77
N LEU A 110 0.38 -1.78 11.12
CA LEU A 110 1.15 -2.63 12.01
C LEU A 110 1.52 -3.90 11.26
N VAL A 111 2.79 -4.25 11.30
CA VAL A 111 3.31 -5.49 10.73
C VAL A 111 3.99 -6.27 11.83
N GLY A 112 3.59 -7.53 12.03
CA GLY A 112 4.13 -8.33 13.11
C GLY A 112 4.29 -9.80 12.74
N LEU A 113 5.33 -10.43 13.27
CA LEU A 113 5.71 -11.80 12.95
C LEU A 113 5.05 -12.78 13.92
N CYS A 114 4.38 -13.81 13.38
CA CYS A 114 3.83 -14.91 14.18
C CYS A 114 4.57 -16.24 14.00
N GLN A 115 5.40 -16.39 12.94
CA GLN A 115 6.17 -17.59 12.68
C GLN A 115 7.48 -17.28 11.97
N GLY A 116 8.53 -18.05 12.27
CA GLY A 116 9.84 -17.95 11.63
C GLY A 116 10.67 -16.77 12.12
N SER A 117 11.61 -16.31 11.30
CA SER A 117 12.39 -15.09 11.55
C SER A 117 12.67 -14.37 10.26
N GLN A 118 12.78 -13.06 10.34
CA GLN A 118 12.98 -12.15 9.21
C GLN A 118 14.11 -11.17 9.49
N HIS A 119 14.88 -10.89 8.44
CA HIS A 119 15.76 -9.74 8.36
C HIS A 119 15.08 -8.68 7.52
N GLU A 120 14.94 -7.47 8.05
CA GLU A 120 14.30 -6.36 7.37
C GLU A 120 15.31 -5.24 7.15
N GLN A 121 15.34 -4.70 5.93
CA GLN A 121 16.11 -3.52 5.57
C GLN A 121 15.17 -2.39 5.23
N PHE A 122 15.25 -1.30 6.00
CA PHE A 122 14.48 -0.07 5.73
C PHE A 122 15.25 0.88 4.83
N TYR A 123 14.50 1.71 4.11
CA TYR A 123 15.02 2.70 3.17
C TYR A 123 14.28 4.01 3.28
N ARG A 124 14.93 5.07 2.85
CA ARG A 124 14.34 6.40 2.68
C ARG A 124 14.58 6.89 1.27
N ARG A 125 13.55 7.42 0.63
CA ARG A 125 13.68 8.06 -0.67
C ARG A 125 14.35 9.43 -0.52
N VAL A 126 15.41 9.71 -1.33
CA VAL A 126 16.26 10.90 -1.21
C VAL A 126 16.32 11.77 -2.47
N ASP A 127 15.55 11.41 -3.50
CA ASP A 127 15.31 12.27 -4.67
C ASP A 127 14.11 13.22 -4.47
N ALA A 128 13.65 13.91 -5.53
CA ALA A 128 12.49 14.81 -5.47
C ALA A 128 11.15 14.10 -5.19
N GLY A 129 11.11 12.76 -5.30
CA GLY A 129 10.14 11.90 -4.66
C GLY A 129 8.71 11.84 -5.20
N GLU A 130 8.41 12.50 -6.34
CA GLU A 130 7.00 12.65 -6.78
C GLU A 130 6.61 11.77 -7.98
N ASN A 131 7.57 11.01 -8.54
CA ASN A 131 7.25 10.18 -9.70
C ASN A 131 6.96 8.73 -9.31
N ASP A 132 5.91 8.18 -9.87
CA ASP A 132 5.50 6.78 -9.69
C ASP A 132 6.32 5.83 -10.59
N THR A 133 7.00 6.35 -11.59
CA THR A 133 7.83 5.59 -12.54
C THR A 133 9.05 6.41 -12.97
N GLY A 134 10.16 5.73 -13.23
CA GLY A 134 11.38 6.34 -13.71
C GLY A 134 12.48 6.38 -12.65
N GLN A 135 13.27 7.44 -12.62
CA GLN A 135 14.40 7.53 -11.67
C GLN A 135 13.93 7.76 -10.24
N ALA A 136 14.47 6.96 -9.32
CA ALA A 136 14.29 7.11 -7.89
C ALA A 136 15.54 6.64 -7.17
N ARG A 137 15.95 7.37 -6.14
CA ARG A 137 17.11 7.01 -5.34
C ARG A 137 16.73 6.81 -3.89
N LEU A 138 17.15 5.67 -3.34
CA LEU A 138 16.97 5.32 -1.95
C LEU A 138 18.30 5.40 -1.18
N GLU A 139 18.20 5.70 0.10
CA GLU A 139 19.26 5.58 1.08
C GLU A 139 18.85 4.47 2.06
N ALA A 140 19.75 3.49 2.27
CA ALA A 140 19.54 2.45 3.26
C ALA A 140 19.59 3.05 4.68
N LEU A 141 18.64 2.66 5.50
CA LEU A 141 18.54 3.01 6.92
C LEU A 141 18.98 1.82 7.78
N GLU A 142 18.42 1.72 8.99
CA GLU A 142 18.67 0.60 9.88
C GLU A 142 18.11 -0.72 9.34
N THR A 143 18.69 -1.80 9.84
CA THR A 143 18.16 -3.15 9.69
C THR A 143 17.52 -3.60 10.98
N GLN A 144 16.55 -4.50 10.90
CA GLN A 144 15.90 -5.12 12.05
C GLN A 144 15.85 -6.62 11.86
N GLU A 145 16.15 -7.36 12.94
CA GLU A 145 15.86 -8.80 13.03
C GLU A 145 14.55 -8.96 13.79
N ALA A 146 13.59 -9.67 13.19
CA ALA A 146 12.29 -9.92 13.79
C ALA A 146 12.04 -11.40 14.02
N GLY A 147 11.49 -11.75 15.17
CA GLY A 147 11.03 -13.07 15.56
C GLY A 147 9.55 -13.05 15.98
N PRO A 148 8.95 -14.22 16.31
CA PRO A 148 7.55 -14.29 16.70
C PRO A 148 7.22 -13.37 17.89
N GLY A 149 6.17 -12.55 17.73
CA GLY A 149 5.73 -11.53 18.68
C GLY A 149 6.34 -10.15 18.45
N ASP A 150 7.43 -10.02 17.69
CA ASP A 150 7.95 -8.70 17.29
C ASP A 150 7.05 -8.05 16.26
N PHE A 151 6.87 -6.73 16.36
CA PHE A 151 6.11 -5.94 15.39
C PHE A 151 6.60 -4.50 15.34
N TYR A 152 6.28 -3.82 14.24
CA TYR A 152 6.62 -2.42 14.01
C TYR A 152 5.47 -1.65 13.35
N GLU A 153 5.59 -0.33 13.36
CA GLU A 153 4.62 0.61 12.82
C GLU A 153 5.08 1.11 11.44
N LEU A 154 4.13 1.18 10.50
CA LEU A 154 4.29 1.86 9.22
C LEU A 154 3.63 3.23 9.32
N ILE A 155 4.37 4.30 9.05
CA ILE A 155 3.89 5.68 9.07
C ILE A 155 4.45 6.39 7.84
N PRO A 156 3.83 6.26 6.66
CA PRO A 156 4.33 6.92 5.45
C PRO A 156 4.49 8.44 5.63
N PRO A 157 5.56 9.02 5.08
CA PRO A 157 6.64 8.40 4.31
C PRO A 157 7.79 7.81 5.15
N GLU A 158 7.74 7.96 6.49
CA GLU A 158 8.70 7.35 7.41
C GLU A 158 8.38 5.86 7.59
N ASN A 159 9.41 5.01 7.69
CA ASN A 159 9.30 3.56 7.92
C ASN A 159 8.35 2.83 6.95
N ASP A 160 8.24 3.29 5.70
CA ASP A 160 7.31 2.73 4.73
C ASP A 160 8.00 1.87 3.67
N ILE A 161 9.24 2.22 3.29
CA ILE A 161 9.98 1.51 2.24
C ILE A 161 10.90 0.49 2.88
N HIS A 162 10.74 -0.78 2.52
CA HIS A 162 11.59 -1.86 3.03
C HIS A 162 11.70 -3.05 2.08
N SER A 163 12.63 -3.97 2.38
CA SER A 163 12.63 -5.35 1.92
C SER A 163 12.73 -6.29 3.12
N VAL A 164 12.20 -7.50 2.96
CA VAL A 164 12.15 -8.53 3.99
C VAL A 164 12.71 -9.83 3.47
N THR A 165 13.66 -10.42 4.21
CA THR A 165 14.23 -11.73 3.89
C THR A 165 13.93 -12.70 5.01
N THR A 166 13.40 -13.88 4.70
CA THR A 166 13.24 -14.95 5.69
C THR A 166 14.58 -15.57 6.02
N THR A 167 14.96 -15.53 7.31
CA THR A 167 16.24 -16.05 7.83
C THR A 167 16.10 -17.39 8.54
N SER A 168 14.88 -17.82 8.88
CA SER A 168 14.61 -19.15 9.47
C SER A 168 14.63 -20.28 8.43
N GLU A 169 14.76 -21.53 8.90
CA GLU A 169 14.66 -22.74 8.06
C GLU A 169 13.20 -23.09 7.68
N VAL A 170 12.22 -22.43 8.32
CA VAL A 170 10.80 -22.54 8.00
C VAL A 170 10.32 -21.23 7.38
N PRO A 171 9.24 -21.21 6.60
CA PRO A 171 8.67 -19.97 6.11
C PRO A 171 8.35 -18.99 7.25
N SER A 172 8.64 -17.72 7.04
CA SER A 172 8.15 -16.68 7.94
C SER A 172 6.71 -16.34 7.60
N VAL A 173 5.92 -16.03 8.64
CA VAL A 173 4.53 -15.60 8.50
C VAL A 173 4.35 -14.33 9.30
N SER A 174 4.05 -13.23 8.61
CA SER A 174 3.75 -11.95 9.23
C SER A 174 2.28 -11.56 9.01
N ILE A 175 1.71 -10.90 10.01
CA ILE A 175 0.35 -10.35 9.99
C ILE A 175 0.46 -8.87 9.68
N HIS A 176 -0.30 -8.40 8.71
CA HIS A 176 -0.33 -7.03 8.24
C HIS A 176 -1.71 -6.44 8.50
N LEU A 177 -1.81 -5.45 9.39
CA LEU A 177 -2.96 -4.56 9.55
C LEU A 177 -2.63 -3.26 8.85
N LEU A 178 -3.33 -2.91 7.78
CA LEU A 178 -3.01 -1.76 6.95
C LEU A 178 -4.23 -0.87 6.71
N GLY A 179 -4.03 0.46 6.79
CA GLY A 179 -5.07 1.47 6.61
C GLY A 179 -5.51 1.69 5.15
N ALA A 180 -5.38 0.67 4.32
CA ALA A 180 -5.86 0.62 2.94
C ALA A 180 -5.98 -0.84 2.48
N ASP A 181 -6.62 -1.09 1.36
CA ASP A 181 -6.61 -2.39 0.67
C ASP A 181 -5.31 -2.54 -0.15
N VAL A 182 -4.18 -2.69 0.57
CA VAL A 182 -2.82 -2.55 0.04
C VAL A 182 -2.47 -3.56 -1.06
N GLY A 183 -3.09 -4.73 -1.05
CA GLY A 183 -2.94 -5.69 -2.15
C GLY A 183 -3.53 -5.19 -3.47
N CYS A 184 -4.58 -4.37 -3.41
CA CYS A 184 -5.35 -3.94 -4.58
C CYS A 184 -5.15 -2.48 -5.00
N ILE A 185 -4.28 -1.73 -4.34
CA ILE A 185 -3.89 -0.37 -4.75
C ILE A 185 -2.54 -0.38 -5.46
N PRO A 186 -2.31 0.51 -6.45
CA PRO A 186 -1.00 0.73 -7.03
C PRO A 186 -0.03 1.27 -5.96
N ARG A 187 1.14 0.66 -5.88
CA ARG A 187 2.24 1.01 -4.97
C ARG A 187 3.55 1.06 -5.76
N HIS A 188 4.66 1.21 -5.08
CA HIS A 188 5.96 1.30 -5.73
C HIS A 188 6.85 0.11 -5.37
N ALA A 189 7.57 -0.37 -6.39
CA ALA A 189 8.72 -1.24 -6.24
C ALA A 189 9.96 -0.51 -6.76
N PHE A 190 11.07 -0.67 -6.04
CA PHE A 190 12.31 0.05 -6.29
C PHE A 190 13.41 -0.92 -6.71
N ASP A 191 14.10 -0.59 -7.78
CA ASP A 191 15.31 -1.27 -8.25
C ASP A 191 16.52 -0.44 -7.82
N LEU A 192 17.24 -0.94 -6.80
CA LEU A 192 18.38 -0.24 -6.19
C LEU A 192 19.59 -0.18 -7.13
N ASP A 193 19.76 -1.17 -7.99
CA ASP A 193 20.89 -1.26 -8.91
C ASP A 193 20.74 -0.29 -10.09
N ALA A 194 19.51 -0.09 -10.53
CA ALA A 194 19.18 0.76 -11.65
C ALA A 194 18.77 2.20 -11.24
N ASP A 195 18.61 2.48 -9.95
CA ASP A 195 18.03 3.72 -9.43
C ASP A 195 16.65 4.02 -10.04
N LEU A 196 15.78 3.01 -10.09
CA LEU A 196 14.46 3.11 -10.71
C LEU A 196 13.32 2.80 -9.74
N VAL A 197 12.20 3.48 -9.95
CA VAL A 197 10.90 3.15 -9.36
C VAL A 197 9.92 2.73 -10.45
N ARG A 198 9.07 1.77 -10.13
CA ARG A 198 7.96 1.33 -10.98
C ARG A 198 6.71 1.11 -10.13
N GLN A 199 5.56 1.37 -10.70
CA GLN A 199 4.31 0.95 -10.08
C GLN A 199 4.18 -0.58 -10.12
N PHE A 200 3.64 -1.13 -9.06
CA PHE A 200 3.22 -2.53 -8.98
C PHE A 200 1.99 -2.66 -8.10
N GLN A 201 1.32 -3.79 -8.19
CA GLN A 201 0.22 -4.20 -7.35
C GLN A 201 0.51 -5.62 -6.90
N SER A 202 0.53 -5.88 -5.59
CA SER A 202 0.86 -7.22 -5.09
C SER A 202 -0.24 -8.24 -5.34
N GLY A 203 -1.49 -7.81 -5.36
CA GLY A 203 -2.62 -8.72 -5.32
C GLY A 203 -2.71 -9.48 -4.00
N TYR A 204 -3.66 -10.39 -3.93
CA TYR A 204 -3.80 -11.39 -2.86
C TYR A 204 -3.84 -12.79 -3.46
N THR A 205 -3.31 -13.78 -2.74
CA THR A 205 -3.31 -15.17 -3.18
C THR A 205 -4.72 -15.72 -3.39
N ASN A 206 -5.67 -15.33 -2.54
CA ASN A 206 -7.04 -15.86 -2.50
C ASN A 206 -8.12 -14.93 -3.08
N VAL A 207 -7.76 -13.69 -3.43
CA VAL A 207 -8.74 -12.68 -3.85
C VAL A 207 -8.24 -11.95 -5.08
N GLU A 208 -9.12 -11.88 -6.10
CA GLU A 208 -8.86 -11.05 -7.28
C GLU A 208 -9.15 -9.58 -6.95
N CYS A 209 -8.20 -8.70 -7.30
CA CYS A 209 -8.42 -7.27 -7.18
C CYS A 209 -9.38 -6.80 -8.27
N GLU A 210 -10.43 -6.10 -7.87
CA GLU A 210 -11.30 -5.46 -8.85
C GLU A 210 -10.48 -4.41 -9.62
N THR A 211 -10.33 -4.60 -10.91
CA THR A 211 -9.74 -3.56 -11.77
C THR A 211 -10.72 -2.40 -11.75
N PRO A 212 -10.32 -1.16 -11.39
CA PRO A 212 -11.21 -0.03 -11.54
C PRO A 212 -11.72 -0.04 -12.98
N GLU A 213 -13.06 -0.11 -13.20
CA GLU A 213 -13.61 0.08 -14.54
C GLU A 213 -12.93 1.33 -15.11
N ALA A 214 -12.25 1.16 -16.23
CA ALA A 214 -11.59 2.28 -16.91
C ALA A 214 -12.67 3.34 -17.10
N VAL A 215 -12.66 4.39 -16.27
CA VAL A 215 -13.51 5.55 -16.45
C VAL A 215 -13.16 6.07 -17.83
N ALA A 216 -14.05 5.83 -18.79
CA ALA A 216 -13.87 6.31 -20.15
C ALA A 216 -13.50 7.80 -20.02
N PRO A 217 -12.39 8.26 -20.66
CA PRO A 217 -11.96 9.62 -20.51
C PRO A 217 -13.16 10.51 -20.83
N ALA A 218 -13.59 11.32 -19.86
CA ALA A 218 -14.66 12.26 -20.06
C ALA A 218 -14.26 13.10 -21.28
N THR A 219 -15.03 12.98 -22.35
CA THR A 219 -14.83 13.79 -23.56
C THR A 219 -15.09 15.22 -23.15
N ILE A 220 -14.02 15.96 -22.81
CA ILE A 220 -14.12 17.41 -22.57
C ILE A 220 -14.35 18.02 -23.92
N THR A 221 -15.62 18.31 -24.23
CA THR A 221 -15.97 19.15 -25.39
C THR A 221 -15.57 20.57 -25.03
N ILE A 222 -14.39 20.99 -25.50
CA ILE A 222 -14.00 22.40 -25.43
C ILE A 222 -14.85 23.14 -26.45
N GLU A 223 -15.95 23.78 -25.99
CA GLU A 223 -16.64 24.76 -26.80
C GLU A 223 -15.70 25.96 -26.99
N THR A 224 -15.12 26.07 -28.18
CA THR A 224 -14.34 27.23 -28.59
C THR A 224 -15.32 28.39 -28.78
N GLN A 225 -15.48 29.23 -27.78
CA GLN A 225 -16.16 30.53 -27.96
C GLN A 225 -15.26 31.39 -28.84
N VAL A 226 -15.66 31.54 -30.11
CA VAL A 226 -15.07 32.51 -31.02
C VAL A 226 -15.52 33.88 -30.57
N PHE A 227 -14.67 34.64 -29.91
CA PHE A 227 -14.89 36.07 -29.68
C PHE A 227 -14.80 36.78 -31.03
N ALA A 228 -15.93 37.25 -31.56
CA ALA A 228 -15.97 38.14 -32.68
C ALA A 228 -15.30 39.48 -32.28
N GLY A 229 -14.09 39.67 -32.79
CA GLY A 229 -13.34 40.92 -32.61
C GLY A 229 -14.06 42.07 -33.26
N SER A 230 -14.45 43.07 -32.46
CA SER A 230 -14.90 44.37 -32.91
C SER A 230 -13.75 45.06 -33.65
N THR A 231 -13.94 45.30 -34.96
CA THR A 231 -13.03 46.12 -35.78
C THR A 231 -13.22 47.58 -35.40
N ALA A 232 -12.30 48.12 -34.63
CA ALA A 232 -12.16 49.57 -34.47
C ALA A 232 -11.39 50.11 -35.69
N THR A 233 -12.07 50.91 -36.49
CA THR A 233 -11.50 51.69 -37.60
C THR A 233 -10.56 52.76 -37.03
N ALA A 234 -9.26 52.62 -37.31
CA ALA A 234 -8.27 53.65 -37.08
C ALA A 234 -8.39 54.72 -38.16
N GLY A 235 -8.80 55.92 -37.79
CA GLY A 235 -8.73 57.06 -38.63
C GLY A 235 -7.27 57.53 -38.83
N SER A 236 -6.91 57.68 -40.10
CA SER A 236 -5.61 58.25 -40.50
C SER A 236 -5.70 59.78 -40.37
N GLU A 237 -4.92 60.36 -39.46
CA GLU A 237 -4.58 61.81 -39.50
C GLU A 237 -3.22 61.99 -40.13
N ASP A 238 -3.22 62.76 -41.16
CA ASP A 238 -2.07 63.21 -41.97
C ASP A 238 -1.32 64.36 -41.22
N PRO A 239 -0.02 64.25 -40.90
CA PRO A 239 0.73 65.32 -40.28
C PRO A 239 1.51 66.12 -41.32
N SER A 240 0.81 66.88 -42.18
CA SER A 240 1.50 67.85 -43.01
C SER A 240 0.65 69.10 -43.13
N LYS A 241 0.71 70.02 -42.15
CA LYS A 241 0.51 71.47 -42.26
C LYS A 241 0.63 72.10 -40.87
N ASN A 242 1.74 72.72 -40.62
CA ASN A 242 1.86 74.20 -40.53
C ASN A 242 3.23 74.53 -39.94
N LEU A 243 4.02 75.08 -40.83
CA LEU A 243 4.99 76.10 -40.50
C LEU A 243 4.22 77.50 -40.49
N ASP A 244 4.30 78.15 -39.41
CA ASP A 244 4.65 79.59 -39.22
C ASP A 244 4.69 79.88 -37.72
#